data_b53ebc816c34b9e8cc5ccd6dd90e66ce
#
_entry.id   b53ebc816c34b9e8cc5ccd6dd90e66ce
#
_cell.length_a   1.000
_cell.length_b   1.000
_cell.length_c   1.000
_cell.angle_alpha   90.00
_cell.angle_beta   90.00
_cell.angle_gamma   90.00
#
_symmetry.space_group_name_H-M   'P 1'
#
loop_
_entity.id
_entity.type
_entity.pdbx_description
1 polymer ?
#
loop_
_entity_poly.entity_id
_entity_poly.type
_entity_poly.pdbx_seq_one_letter_code
_entity_poly.pdbx_strand_id
1 'polypeptide(L)'
;MKTLYELGRLNVRHVKVFDALIPQDDKSPIRKLAAIVFSASNMDDNACMLEIYGKRNLTAFSRLKTRLKELFIRVIIMQNINTESADARVNEALSGYRQSLVSRILIARKSGKLAVEIAEKSITRSMKYHATENVLTQAHQLVG
;
A
#
# COMPACT_ATOMS: atom_id res chain seq x y z
N MET A 1 9.25 12.39 -10.37
CA MET A 1 7.79 12.26 -10.71
C MET A 1 7.43 10.99 -11.45
N LYS A 2 8.24 10.44 -12.33
CA LYS A 2 7.90 9.25 -13.15
C LYS A 2 7.28 8.09 -12.36
N THR A 3 7.92 7.67 -11.29
CA THR A 3 7.42 6.57 -10.42
C THR A 3 6.06 6.90 -9.79
N LEU A 4 5.82 8.15 -9.39
CA LEU A 4 4.54 8.57 -8.84
C LEU A 4 3.42 8.51 -9.88
N TYR A 5 3.68 8.91 -11.13
CA TYR A 5 2.69 8.79 -12.20
C TYR A 5 2.34 7.34 -12.51
N GLU A 6 3.32 6.44 -12.49
CA GLU A 6 3.09 5.00 -12.66
C GLU A 6 2.23 4.43 -11.52
N LEU A 7 2.56 4.76 -10.27
CA LEU A 7 1.78 4.34 -9.11
C LEU A 7 0.36 4.96 -9.10
N GLY A 8 0.23 6.22 -9.50
CA GLY A 8 -1.07 6.89 -9.64
C GLY A 8 -1.97 6.19 -10.65
N ARG A 9 -1.41 5.80 -11.80
CA ARG A 9 -2.13 5.04 -12.83
C ARG A 9 -2.65 3.70 -12.32
N LEU A 10 -1.85 2.98 -11.53
CA LEU A 10 -2.26 1.72 -10.90
C LEU A 10 -3.36 1.91 -9.85
N ASN A 11 -3.43 3.10 -9.24
CA ASN A 11 -4.40 3.42 -8.19
C ASN A 11 -5.67 4.15 -8.68
N VAL A 12 -5.81 4.44 -9.97
CA VAL A 12 -6.96 5.19 -10.52
C VAL A 12 -8.31 4.55 -10.15
N ARG A 13 -8.39 3.22 -10.14
CA ARG A 13 -9.62 2.50 -9.76
C ARG A 13 -9.95 2.58 -8.27
N HIS A 14 -9.00 3.01 -7.45
CA HIS A 14 -9.08 3.01 -5.99
C HIS A 14 -9.01 4.41 -5.39
N VAL A 15 -9.34 5.43 -6.18
CA VAL A 15 -9.31 6.85 -5.76
C VAL A 15 -10.09 7.08 -4.48
N LYS A 16 -11.26 6.46 -4.32
CA LYS A 16 -12.09 6.60 -3.10
C LYS A 16 -11.38 6.09 -1.85
N VAL A 17 -10.67 4.96 -1.95
CA VAL A 17 -9.89 4.41 -0.83
C VAL A 17 -8.71 5.32 -0.51
N PHE A 18 -8.04 5.80 -1.55
CA PHE A 18 -6.95 6.75 -1.42
C PHE A 18 -7.41 8.06 -0.76
N ASP A 19 -8.52 8.63 -1.20
CA ASP A 19 -9.09 9.85 -0.65
C ASP A 19 -9.43 9.73 0.84
N ALA A 20 -9.84 8.54 1.30
CA ALA A 20 -10.10 8.29 2.72
C ALA A 20 -8.82 8.31 3.58
N LEU A 21 -7.65 8.10 2.99
CA LEU A 21 -6.35 8.02 3.69
C LEU A 21 -5.60 9.35 3.75
N ILE A 22 -6.00 10.35 2.97
CA ILE A 22 -5.37 11.66 2.93
C ILE A 22 -6.20 12.71 3.66
N PRO A 23 -5.58 13.80 4.14
CA PRO A 23 -6.32 14.91 4.74
C PRO A 23 -7.38 15.47 3.78
N GLN A 24 -8.55 15.76 4.28
CA GLN A 24 -9.66 16.32 3.50
C GLN A 24 -9.51 17.82 3.18
N ASP A 25 -8.46 18.45 3.70
CA ASP A 25 -8.14 19.84 3.41
C ASP A 25 -7.57 19.99 2.00
N ASP A 26 -8.27 20.71 1.14
CA ASP A 26 -7.85 20.99 -0.24
C ASP A 26 -6.53 21.77 -0.34
N LYS A 27 -6.15 22.48 0.72
CA LYS A 27 -4.87 23.20 0.79
C LYS A 27 -3.70 22.30 1.16
N SER A 28 -3.95 21.06 1.58
CA SER A 28 -2.91 20.11 1.96
C SER A 28 -1.97 19.83 0.79
N PRO A 29 -0.64 19.95 0.98
CA PRO A 29 0.34 19.69 -0.09
C PRO A 29 0.22 18.28 -0.67
N ILE A 30 -0.10 17.28 0.17
CA ILE A 30 -0.24 15.90 -0.30
C ILE A 30 -1.46 15.71 -1.20
N ARG A 31 -2.56 16.41 -0.90
CA ARG A 31 -3.75 16.39 -1.74
C ARG A 31 -3.51 17.06 -3.08
N LYS A 32 -2.81 18.20 -3.09
CA LYS A 32 -2.40 18.87 -4.32
C LYS A 32 -1.51 17.99 -5.20
N LEU A 33 -0.50 17.36 -4.61
CA LEU A 33 0.38 16.45 -5.35
C LEU A 33 -0.38 15.22 -5.88
N ALA A 34 -1.28 14.63 -5.09
CA ALA A 34 -2.13 13.54 -5.53
C ALA A 34 -3.01 13.94 -6.72
N ALA A 35 -3.62 15.13 -6.69
CA ALA A 35 -4.41 15.66 -7.79
C ALA A 35 -3.58 15.80 -9.08
N ILE A 36 -2.37 16.32 -8.99
CA ILE A 36 -1.43 16.41 -10.12
C ILE A 36 -1.13 15.02 -10.69
N VAL A 37 -0.85 14.04 -9.84
CA VAL A 37 -0.52 12.68 -10.25
C VAL A 37 -1.71 12.00 -10.93
N PHE A 38 -2.91 12.11 -10.37
CA PHE A 38 -4.12 11.51 -10.96
C PHE A 38 -4.57 12.20 -12.26
N SER A 39 -4.30 13.49 -12.41
CA SER A 39 -4.60 14.22 -13.66
C SER A 39 -3.64 13.87 -14.81
N ALA A 40 -2.58 13.11 -14.53
CA ALA A 40 -1.54 12.74 -15.50
C ALA A 40 -0.98 13.94 -16.30
N SER A 41 -0.82 15.09 -15.62
CA SER A 41 -0.40 16.35 -16.22
C SER A 41 1.07 16.37 -16.69
N ASN A 42 1.83 15.29 -16.46
CA ASN A 42 3.25 15.16 -16.85
C ASN A 42 4.16 16.31 -16.37
N MET A 43 3.80 16.98 -15.28
CA MET A 43 4.61 18.02 -14.67
C MET A 43 5.92 17.44 -14.14
N ASP A 44 7.00 18.17 -14.30
CA ASP A 44 8.28 17.83 -13.68
C ASP A 44 8.31 18.24 -12.20
N ASP A 45 9.38 17.86 -11.50
CA ASP A 45 9.55 18.17 -10.07
C ASP A 45 9.52 19.68 -9.78
N ASN A 46 10.10 20.50 -10.65
CA ASN A 46 10.13 21.96 -10.46
C ASN A 46 8.75 22.60 -10.61
N ALA A 47 8.01 22.21 -11.65
CA ALA A 47 6.65 22.69 -11.87
C ALA A 47 5.72 22.28 -10.72
N CYS A 48 5.83 21.03 -10.23
CA CYS A 48 5.07 20.57 -9.08
C CYS A 48 5.39 21.36 -7.80
N MET A 49 6.67 21.66 -7.53
CA MET A 49 7.05 22.46 -6.36
C MET A 49 6.46 23.87 -6.40
N LEU A 50 6.49 24.51 -7.57
CA LEU A 50 5.92 25.84 -7.75
C LEU A 50 4.40 25.82 -7.57
N GLU A 51 3.71 24.82 -8.11
CA GLU A 51 2.27 24.68 -7.99
C GLU A 51 1.83 24.44 -6.53
N ILE A 52 2.58 23.63 -5.79
CA ILE A 52 2.21 23.22 -4.43
C ILE A 52 2.62 24.27 -3.39
N TYR A 53 3.84 24.78 -3.49
CA TYR A 53 4.45 25.65 -2.47
C TYR A 53 4.60 27.10 -2.90
N GLY A 54 4.40 27.44 -4.17
CA GLY A 54 4.68 28.78 -4.73
C GLY A 54 6.17 29.12 -4.80
N LYS A 55 7.05 28.21 -4.37
CA LYS A 55 8.51 28.38 -4.35
C LYS A 55 9.23 27.04 -4.42
N ARG A 56 10.50 27.09 -4.76
CA ARG A 56 11.37 25.91 -4.76
C ARG A 56 11.68 25.47 -3.32
N ASN A 57 11.29 24.24 -2.96
CA ASN A 57 11.60 23.64 -1.67
C ASN A 57 11.87 22.13 -1.85
N LEU A 58 13.10 21.80 -2.22
CA LEU A 58 13.51 20.42 -2.54
C LEU A 58 13.32 19.45 -1.38
N THR A 59 13.65 19.87 -0.16
CA THR A 59 13.57 19.01 1.02
C THR A 59 12.11 18.65 1.36
N ALA A 60 11.24 19.66 1.41
CA ALA A 60 9.81 19.44 1.67
C ALA A 60 9.16 18.60 0.56
N PHE A 61 9.51 18.88 -0.69
CA PHE A 61 8.98 18.15 -1.83
C PHE A 61 9.44 16.69 -1.88
N SER A 62 10.70 16.40 -1.57
CA SER A 62 11.23 15.06 -1.48
C SER A 62 10.47 14.23 -0.43
N ARG A 63 10.25 14.79 0.77
CA ARG A 63 9.46 14.17 1.83
C ARG A 63 8.02 13.94 1.39
N LEU A 64 7.42 14.89 0.70
CA LEU A 64 6.06 14.80 0.20
C LEU A 64 5.92 13.67 -0.83
N LYS A 65 6.87 13.57 -1.78
CA LYS A 65 6.90 12.48 -2.77
C LYS A 65 7.02 11.11 -2.09
N THR A 66 7.90 10.97 -1.11
CA THR A 66 8.06 9.72 -0.35
C THR A 66 6.77 9.34 0.36
N ARG A 67 6.13 10.29 1.04
CA ARG A 67 4.86 10.06 1.73
C ARG A 67 3.75 9.64 0.77
N LEU A 68 3.62 10.29 -0.37
CA LEU A 68 2.63 9.92 -1.37
C LEU A 68 2.89 8.53 -1.96
N LYS A 69 4.15 8.21 -2.25
CA LYS A 69 4.56 6.88 -2.71
C LYS A 69 4.18 5.78 -1.71
N GLU A 70 4.45 5.99 -0.43
CA GLU A 70 4.06 5.06 0.64
C GLU A 70 2.55 4.87 0.72
N LEU A 71 1.77 5.93 0.57
CA LEU A 71 0.30 5.85 0.53
C LEU A 71 -0.19 5.03 -0.67
N PHE A 72 0.35 5.25 -1.85
CA PHE A 72 0.00 4.45 -3.03
C PHE A 72 0.32 2.97 -2.84
N ILE A 73 1.48 2.65 -2.30
CA ILE A 73 1.87 1.26 -2.00
C ILE A 73 0.91 0.66 -0.97
N ARG A 74 0.54 1.41 0.06
CA ARG A 74 -0.41 0.97 1.08
C ARG A 74 -1.78 0.66 0.47
N VAL A 75 -2.29 1.50 -0.41
CA VAL A 75 -3.56 1.27 -1.11
C VAL A 75 -3.48 0.00 -1.97
N ILE A 76 -2.39 -0.21 -2.71
CA ILE A 76 -2.18 -1.42 -3.50
C ILE A 76 -2.24 -2.67 -2.60
N ILE A 77 -1.57 -2.66 -1.45
CA ILE A 77 -1.58 -3.79 -0.50
C ILE A 77 -2.99 -4.02 0.07
N MET A 78 -3.77 -2.97 0.29
CA MET A 78 -5.12 -3.04 0.84
C MET A 78 -6.19 -3.44 -0.18
N GLN A 79 -5.87 -3.41 -1.47
CA GLN A 79 -6.82 -3.78 -2.53
C GLN A 79 -7.29 -5.22 -2.38
N ASN A 80 -8.56 -5.44 -2.68
CA ASN A 80 -9.10 -6.78 -2.80
C ASN A 80 -8.74 -7.35 -4.18
N ILE A 81 -7.64 -8.09 -4.23
CA ILE A 81 -7.05 -8.61 -5.45
C ILE A 81 -7.88 -9.74 -6.06
N ASN A 82 -8.81 -10.33 -5.30
CA ASN A 82 -9.67 -11.43 -5.75
C ASN A 82 -10.55 -11.08 -6.95
N THR A 83 -10.73 -9.80 -7.24
CA THR A 83 -11.54 -9.34 -8.37
C THR A 83 -10.72 -9.05 -9.64
N GLU A 84 -9.42 -8.98 -9.55
CA GLU A 84 -8.55 -8.51 -10.65
C GLU A 84 -7.69 -9.60 -11.30
N SER A 85 -7.44 -10.69 -10.60
CA SER A 85 -6.66 -11.81 -11.14
C SER A 85 -7.54 -13.04 -11.39
N ALA A 86 -7.43 -13.62 -12.59
CA ALA A 86 -8.05 -14.89 -12.91
C ALA A 86 -7.33 -16.08 -12.23
N ASP A 87 -6.13 -15.88 -11.68
CA ASP A 87 -5.35 -16.94 -11.05
C ASP A 87 -5.59 -16.98 -9.53
N ALA A 88 -6.30 -18.01 -9.09
CA ALA A 88 -6.60 -18.24 -7.68
C ALA A 88 -5.34 -18.42 -6.81
N ARG A 89 -4.24 -18.94 -7.36
CA ARG A 89 -2.97 -19.12 -6.63
C ARG A 89 -2.31 -17.79 -6.33
N VAL A 90 -2.31 -16.86 -7.30
CA VAL A 90 -1.77 -15.50 -7.11
C VAL A 90 -2.57 -14.77 -6.06
N ASN A 91 -3.89 -14.82 -6.12
CA ASN A 91 -4.76 -14.19 -5.14
C ASN A 91 -4.52 -14.72 -3.73
N GLU A 92 -4.34 -16.04 -3.61
CA GLU A 92 -4.07 -16.68 -2.32
C GLU A 92 -2.69 -16.32 -1.77
N ALA A 93 -1.65 -16.28 -2.61
CA ALA A 93 -0.32 -15.83 -2.21
C ALA A 93 -0.36 -14.40 -1.66
N LEU A 94 -1.02 -13.50 -2.35
CA LEU A 94 -1.17 -12.11 -1.91
C LEU A 94 -1.98 -11.95 -0.63
N SER A 95 -3.04 -12.76 -0.47
CA SER A 95 -3.79 -12.84 0.79
C SER A 95 -2.91 -13.31 1.95
N GLY A 96 -2.07 -14.32 1.71
CA GLY A 96 -1.12 -14.84 2.70
C GLY A 96 -0.09 -13.77 3.13
N TYR A 97 0.45 -13.00 2.22
CA TYR A 97 1.36 -11.88 2.56
C TYR A 97 0.68 -10.83 3.43
N ARG A 98 -0.57 -10.47 3.15
CA ARG A 98 -1.33 -9.54 4.01
C ARG A 98 -1.52 -10.10 5.42
N GLN A 99 -1.91 -11.37 5.53
CA GLN A 99 -2.09 -12.03 6.83
C GLN A 99 -0.77 -12.05 7.61
N SER A 100 0.34 -12.33 6.93
CA SER A 100 1.67 -12.29 7.53
C SER A 100 2.01 -10.90 8.09
N LEU A 101 1.73 -9.85 7.33
CA LEU A 101 1.96 -8.47 7.78
C LEU A 101 1.11 -8.12 9.00
N VAL A 102 -0.17 -8.48 8.99
CA VAL A 102 -1.08 -8.25 10.13
C VAL A 102 -0.59 -8.99 11.37
N SER A 103 -0.19 -10.25 11.24
CA SER A 103 0.35 -11.05 12.35
C SER A 103 1.58 -10.39 12.98
N ARG A 104 2.52 -9.91 12.17
CA ARG A 104 3.71 -9.20 12.66
C ARG A 104 3.37 -7.93 13.43
N ILE A 105 2.41 -7.15 12.93
CA ILE A 105 1.94 -5.94 13.60
C ILE A 105 1.31 -6.29 14.96
N LEU A 106 0.50 -7.34 15.02
CA LEU A 106 -0.16 -7.78 16.26
C LEU A 106 0.86 -8.29 17.28
N ILE A 107 1.89 -9.01 16.86
CA ILE A 107 2.99 -9.44 17.72
C ILE A 107 3.70 -8.20 18.30
N ALA A 108 4.05 -7.24 17.46
CA ALA A 108 4.70 -6.00 17.90
C ALA A 108 3.85 -5.20 18.90
N ARG A 109 2.51 -5.29 18.80
CA ARG A 109 1.55 -4.67 19.73
C ARG A 109 1.19 -5.54 20.92
N LYS A 110 1.91 -6.61 21.19
CA LYS A 110 1.68 -7.55 22.29
C LYS A 110 0.30 -8.26 22.24
N SER A 111 -0.28 -8.38 21.07
CA SER A 111 -1.55 -9.10 20.83
C SER A 111 -1.29 -10.52 20.31
N GLY A 112 -0.44 -11.27 21.02
CA GLY A 112 0.08 -12.55 20.56
C GLY A 112 -0.98 -13.63 20.29
N LYS A 113 -2.04 -13.71 21.11
CA LYS A 113 -3.12 -14.69 20.88
C LYS A 113 -3.81 -14.49 19.53
N LEU A 114 -4.17 -13.24 19.19
CA LEU A 114 -4.80 -12.92 17.93
C LEU A 114 -3.83 -13.13 16.75
N ALA A 115 -2.55 -12.83 16.94
CA ALA A 115 -1.52 -13.07 15.93
C ALA A 115 -1.39 -14.56 15.59
N VAL A 116 -1.38 -15.44 16.60
CA VAL A 116 -1.34 -16.89 16.43
C VAL A 116 -2.58 -17.40 15.69
N GLU A 117 -3.76 -16.97 16.10
CA GLU A 117 -5.02 -17.35 15.44
C GLU A 117 -5.04 -16.98 13.95
N ILE A 118 -4.62 -15.76 13.62
CA ILE A 118 -4.55 -15.28 12.23
C ILE A 118 -3.51 -16.10 11.44
N ALA A 119 -2.33 -16.35 12.02
CA ALA A 119 -1.28 -17.13 11.38
C ALA A 119 -1.71 -18.57 11.11
N GLU A 120 -2.37 -19.25 12.06
CA GLU A 120 -2.88 -20.61 11.90
C GLU A 120 -3.92 -20.69 10.78
N LYS A 121 -4.89 -19.77 10.75
CA LYS A 121 -5.90 -19.71 9.68
C LYS A 121 -5.25 -19.47 8.31
N SER A 122 -4.25 -18.61 8.25
CA SER A 122 -3.52 -18.31 7.01
C SER A 122 -2.73 -19.52 6.52
N ILE A 123 -2.05 -20.27 7.40
CA ILE A 123 -1.33 -21.50 7.04
C ILE A 123 -2.30 -22.53 6.46
N THR A 124 -3.40 -22.81 7.13
CA THR A 124 -4.41 -23.78 6.67
C THR A 124 -4.94 -23.43 5.29
N ARG A 125 -5.20 -22.15 5.05
CA ARG A 125 -5.67 -21.66 3.77
C ARG A 125 -4.60 -21.77 2.68
N SER A 126 -3.36 -21.37 2.98
CA SER A 126 -2.24 -21.42 2.05
C SER A 126 -1.88 -22.86 1.65
N MET A 127 -1.98 -23.82 2.55
CA MET A 127 -1.77 -25.24 2.26
C MET A 127 -2.74 -25.76 1.20
N LYS A 128 -4.00 -25.32 1.25
CA LYS A 128 -5.02 -25.71 0.25
C LYS A 128 -4.62 -25.33 -1.18
N TYR A 129 -3.89 -24.23 -1.35
CA TYR A 129 -3.48 -23.70 -2.63
C TYR A 129 -2.01 -23.95 -2.96
N HIS A 130 -1.31 -24.77 -2.18
CA HIS A 130 0.12 -25.06 -2.32
C HIS A 130 1.02 -23.80 -2.31
N ALA A 131 0.62 -22.78 -1.57
CA ALA A 131 1.38 -21.55 -1.42
C ALA A 131 2.51 -21.72 -0.38
N THR A 132 3.52 -22.51 -0.69
CA THR A 132 4.58 -22.97 0.22
C THR A 132 5.30 -21.82 0.91
N GLU A 133 5.60 -20.76 0.18
CA GLU A 133 6.31 -19.59 0.73
C GLU A 133 5.51 -18.92 1.86
N ASN A 134 4.21 -18.75 1.68
CA ASN A 134 3.33 -18.20 2.72
C ASN A 134 3.23 -19.12 3.94
N VAL A 135 3.17 -20.43 3.72
CA VAL A 135 3.17 -21.41 4.81
C VAL A 135 4.44 -21.30 5.64
N LEU A 136 5.60 -21.25 5.00
CA LEU A 136 6.89 -21.11 5.70
C LEU A 136 6.98 -19.79 6.46
N THR A 137 6.54 -18.69 5.86
CA THR A 137 6.56 -17.37 6.51
C THR A 137 5.68 -17.34 7.75
N GLN A 138 4.47 -17.89 7.67
CA GLN A 138 3.53 -17.95 8.81
C GLN A 138 4.00 -18.92 9.89
N ALA A 139 4.53 -20.08 9.51
CA ALA A 139 5.09 -21.04 10.45
C ALA A 139 6.27 -20.44 11.24
N HIS A 140 7.13 -19.67 10.59
CA HIS A 140 8.23 -18.96 11.25
C HIS A 140 7.72 -17.97 12.32
N GLN A 141 6.59 -17.31 12.08
CA GLN A 141 5.98 -16.40 13.04
C GLN A 141 5.42 -17.12 14.28
N LEU A 142 4.94 -18.36 14.13
CA LEU A 142 4.42 -19.14 15.24
C LEU A 142 5.51 -19.69 16.17
N VAL A 143 6.70 -19.94 15.61
CA VAL A 143 7.84 -20.50 16.36
C VAL A 143 8.70 -19.39 17.03
N GLY A 144 8.70 -18.21 16.47
CA GLY A 144 9.43 -17.04 16.99
C GLY A 144 8.66 -16.28 18.03
#